data_bd00c7ca94e1316b710247c853ec45af
#
_entry.id   bd00c7ca94e1316b710247c853ec45af
#
_cell.length_a   1.000
_cell.length_b   1.000
_cell.length_c   1.000
_cell.angle_alpha   90.00
_cell.angle_beta   90.00
_cell.angle_gamma   90.00
#
_symmetry.space_group_name_H-M   'P 1'
#
loop_
_entity.id
_entity.type
_entity.pdbx_description
1 polymer ?
#
loop_
_entity_poly.entity_id
_entity_poly.type
_entity_poly.pdbx_seq_one_letter_code
_entity_poly.pdbx_strand_id
1 'polypeptide(L)'
;MDNQQIRLDHLSWLGGIIDGEGSITVDKRNSDCVAPQIMIVNTDSNLVSKVLEILDEHNISRYIQCRQYKDWKPTYRIYIVGFKRAQKFLTLIIPYLVSKQHRANLLLQFCNRRLMANKKPYSDADKFICRQIWKENGRGTNHWI
;
A
#
# COMPACT_ATOMS: atom_id res chain seq x y z
N MET A 1 -28.82 -3.44 -8.63
CA MET A 1 -27.62 -2.62 -8.43
C MET A 1 -26.76 -2.75 -9.68
N ASP A 2 -26.33 -1.65 -10.29
CA ASP A 2 -25.50 -1.71 -11.47
C ASP A 2 -24.05 -2.04 -11.13
N ASN A 3 -23.25 -2.37 -12.13
CA ASN A 3 -21.85 -2.77 -11.94
C ASN A 3 -21.00 -1.64 -11.36
N GLN A 4 -21.32 -0.39 -11.67
CA GLN A 4 -20.59 0.75 -11.17
C GLN A 4 -20.79 0.90 -9.65
N GLN A 5 -22.03 0.76 -9.18
CA GLN A 5 -22.34 0.86 -7.77
C GLN A 5 -21.68 -0.28 -6.99
N ILE A 6 -21.68 -1.50 -7.52
CA ILE A 6 -21.00 -2.63 -6.90
C ILE A 6 -19.50 -2.35 -6.74
N ARG A 7 -18.86 -1.79 -7.77
CA ARG A 7 -17.42 -1.46 -7.71
C ARG A 7 -17.12 -0.37 -6.68
N LEU A 8 -17.98 0.64 -6.55
CA LEU A 8 -17.83 1.68 -5.55
C LEU A 8 -18.00 1.11 -4.14
N ASP A 9 -18.96 0.21 -3.94
CA ASP A 9 -19.15 -0.47 -2.66
C ASP A 9 -17.93 -1.34 -2.30
N HIS A 10 -17.35 -2.03 -3.28
CA HIS A 10 -16.12 -2.81 -3.10
C HIS A 10 -14.94 -1.94 -2.69
N LEU A 11 -14.75 -0.80 -3.33
CA LEU A 11 -13.67 0.13 -2.99
C LEU A 11 -13.87 0.73 -1.61
N SER A 12 -15.11 1.07 -1.23
CA SER A 12 -15.42 1.57 0.10
C SER A 12 -15.08 0.52 1.17
N TRP A 13 -15.46 -0.73 0.94
CA TRP A 13 -15.13 -1.82 1.84
C TRP A 13 -13.62 -2.01 1.96
N LEU A 14 -12.92 -2.03 0.82
CA LEU A 14 -11.47 -2.20 0.80
C LEU A 14 -10.76 -1.04 1.51
N GLY A 15 -11.24 0.19 1.34
CA GLY A 15 -10.72 1.34 2.07
C GLY A 15 -10.81 1.15 3.58
N GLY A 16 -11.93 0.63 4.08
CA GLY A 16 -12.10 0.31 5.49
C GLY A 16 -11.14 -0.77 5.96
N ILE A 17 -10.91 -1.80 5.13
CA ILE A 17 -9.93 -2.86 5.44
C ILE A 17 -8.52 -2.30 5.53
N ILE A 18 -8.14 -1.43 4.60
CA ILE A 18 -6.81 -0.77 4.61
C ILE A 18 -6.66 0.08 5.88
N ASP A 19 -7.68 0.87 6.23
CA ASP A 19 -7.65 1.70 7.44
C ASP A 19 -7.49 0.87 8.71
N GLY A 20 -8.14 -0.28 8.78
CA GLY A 20 -8.12 -1.13 9.96
C GLY A 20 -6.93 -2.07 10.04
N GLU A 21 -6.57 -2.70 8.94
CA GLU A 21 -5.62 -3.82 8.93
C GLU A 21 -4.48 -3.66 7.93
N GLY A 22 -4.52 -2.62 7.10
CA GLY A 22 -3.48 -2.39 6.09
C GLY A 22 -2.29 -1.62 6.62
N SER A 23 -1.21 -1.67 5.86
CA SER A 23 -0.01 -0.89 6.10
C SER A 23 0.34 -0.15 4.82
N ILE A 24 0.59 1.15 4.93
CA ILE A 24 1.02 2.00 3.82
C ILE A 24 2.37 2.59 4.21
N THR A 25 3.42 2.24 3.47
CA THR A 25 4.77 2.66 3.83
C THR A 25 5.70 2.69 2.62
N VAL A 26 6.90 3.17 2.85
CA VAL A 26 8.05 2.96 1.98
C VAL A 26 8.99 1.99 2.68
N ASP A 27 9.39 0.95 1.98
CA ASP A 27 10.27 -0.07 2.52
C ASP A 27 11.70 0.16 2.02
N LYS A 28 12.65 0.23 2.94
CA LYS A 28 14.04 0.45 2.59
C LYS A 28 14.62 -0.81 1.96
N ARG A 29 15.12 -0.70 0.72
CA ARG A 29 15.72 -1.81 -0.01
C ARG A 29 17.23 -1.86 0.18
N ASN A 30 17.87 -0.68 0.10
CA ASN A 30 19.32 -0.52 0.35
C ASN A 30 19.57 0.94 0.76
N SER A 31 20.84 1.35 0.86
CA SER A 31 21.20 2.69 1.30
C SER A 31 20.63 3.81 0.42
N ASP A 32 20.35 3.53 -0.85
CA ASP A 32 19.97 4.54 -1.83
C ASP A 32 18.59 4.34 -2.43
N CYS A 33 17.86 3.32 -1.97
CA CYS A 33 16.61 2.93 -2.61
C CYS A 33 15.56 2.50 -1.61
N VAL A 34 14.33 2.98 -1.83
CA VAL A 34 13.14 2.51 -1.11
C VAL A 34 12.08 2.08 -2.11
N ALA A 35 11.16 1.22 -1.68
CA ALA A 35 10.03 0.80 -2.48
C ALA A 35 8.73 1.18 -1.77
N PRO A 36 7.79 1.82 -2.48
CA PRO A 36 6.45 2.02 -1.93
C PRO A 36 5.77 0.66 -1.75
N GLN A 37 5.08 0.50 -0.64
CA GLN A 37 4.46 -0.76 -0.28
C GLN A 37 3.13 -0.55 0.42
N ILE A 38 2.12 -1.24 -0.07
CA ILE A 38 0.85 -1.42 0.62
C ILE A 38 0.75 -2.90 0.96
N MET A 39 0.45 -3.22 2.22
CA MET A 39 0.36 -4.60 2.68
C MET A 39 -0.92 -4.81 3.47
N ILE A 40 -1.58 -5.92 3.22
CA ILE A 40 -2.75 -6.38 4.00
C ILE A 40 -2.41 -7.74 4.55
N VAL A 41 -2.58 -7.92 5.87
CA VAL A 41 -2.30 -9.19 6.55
C VAL A 41 -3.58 -9.66 7.23
N ASN A 42 -3.96 -10.90 7.00
CA ASN A 42 -5.11 -11.48 7.67
C ASN A 42 -5.04 -13.01 7.68
N THR A 43 -5.71 -13.62 8.65
CA THR A 43 -5.84 -15.07 8.75
C THR A 43 -7.16 -15.58 8.17
N ASP A 44 -8.11 -14.69 7.88
CA ASP A 44 -9.40 -15.05 7.31
C ASP A 44 -9.29 -15.17 5.80
N SER A 45 -9.37 -16.41 5.30
CA SER A 45 -9.25 -16.67 3.86
C SER A 45 -10.38 -16.05 3.04
N ASN A 46 -11.57 -15.89 3.61
CA ASN A 46 -12.69 -15.26 2.91
C ASN A 46 -12.46 -13.77 2.72
N LEU A 47 -11.93 -13.08 3.74
CA LEU A 47 -11.56 -11.69 3.64
C LEU A 47 -10.45 -11.50 2.58
N VAL A 48 -9.42 -12.35 2.64
CA VAL A 48 -8.30 -12.30 1.69
C VAL A 48 -8.79 -12.52 0.26
N SER A 49 -9.67 -13.50 0.05
CA SER A 49 -10.25 -13.79 -1.27
C SER A 49 -11.04 -12.59 -1.81
N LYS A 50 -11.78 -11.89 -0.95
CA LYS A 50 -12.53 -10.69 -1.34
C LYS A 50 -11.60 -9.55 -1.74
N VAL A 51 -10.52 -9.35 -1.01
CA VAL A 51 -9.50 -8.36 -1.37
C VAL A 51 -8.93 -8.67 -2.75
N LEU A 52 -8.54 -9.92 -3.00
CA LEU A 52 -7.99 -10.33 -4.28
C LEU A 52 -8.97 -10.14 -5.44
N GLU A 53 -10.25 -10.48 -5.22
CA GLU A 53 -11.31 -10.25 -6.21
C GLU A 53 -11.39 -8.77 -6.61
N ILE A 54 -11.35 -7.86 -5.62
CA ILE A 54 -11.41 -6.42 -5.88
C ILE A 54 -10.17 -5.93 -6.62
N LEU A 55 -8.99 -6.43 -6.23
CA LEU A 55 -7.76 -6.09 -6.95
C LEU A 55 -7.81 -6.56 -8.41
N ASP A 56 -8.38 -7.74 -8.67
CA ASP A 56 -8.57 -8.25 -10.03
C ASP A 56 -9.53 -7.38 -10.83
N GLU A 57 -10.62 -6.92 -10.23
CA GLU A 57 -11.58 -6.02 -10.90
C GLU A 57 -10.91 -4.76 -11.45
N HIS A 58 -9.87 -4.29 -10.78
CA HIS A 58 -9.16 -3.06 -11.15
C HIS A 58 -7.79 -3.31 -11.76
N ASN A 59 -7.46 -4.55 -12.08
CA ASN A 59 -6.20 -4.95 -12.71
C ASN A 59 -4.97 -4.49 -11.89
N ILE A 60 -5.05 -4.64 -10.57
CA ILE A 60 -3.94 -4.32 -9.67
C ILE A 60 -3.05 -5.55 -9.50
N SER A 61 -1.81 -5.44 -9.96
CA SER A 61 -0.80 -6.48 -9.76
C SER A 61 -0.34 -6.49 -8.30
N ARG A 62 -0.18 -7.69 -7.76
CA ARG A 62 0.23 -7.91 -6.38
C ARG A 62 0.89 -9.28 -6.25
N TYR A 63 1.50 -9.54 -5.12
CA TYR A 63 1.88 -10.90 -4.77
C TYR A 63 1.35 -11.27 -3.38
N ILE A 64 1.24 -12.57 -3.15
CA ILE A 64 0.69 -13.13 -1.93
C ILE A 64 1.74 -14.02 -1.28
N GLN A 65 1.86 -13.90 0.03
CA GLN A 65 2.66 -14.78 0.83
C GLN A 65 1.76 -15.46 1.86
N CYS A 66 1.81 -16.78 1.94
CA CYS A 66 1.11 -17.53 2.96
C CYS A 66 2.13 -18.16 3.88
N ARG A 67 1.98 -17.95 5.18
CA ARG A 67 2.83 -18.56 6.20
C ARG A 67 1.99 -19.28 7.19
N GLN A 68 2.39 -20.50 7.53
CA GLN A 68 1.79 -21.28 8.59
C GLN A 68 2.86 -21.67 9.60
N TYR A 69 2.63 -21.34 10.86
CA TYR A 69 3.53 -21.68 11.94
C TYR A 69 2.85 -22.72 12.85
N LYS A 70 3.45 -23.92 12.90
CA LYS A 70 2.91 -25.07 13.67
C LYS A 70 1.46 -25.35 13.28
N ASP A 71 0.56 -25.46 14.27
CA ASP A 71 -0.86 -25.73 14.09
C ASP A 71 -1.70 -24.46 14.06
N TRP A 72 -1.08 -23.29 13.96
CA TRP A 72 -1.78 -22.01 13.92
C TRP A 72 -2.46 -21.83 12.56
N LYS A 73 -3.48 -20.95 12.51
CA LYS A 73 -4.10 -20.59 11.24
C LYS A 73 -3.06 -19.99 10.30
N PRO A 74 -3.13 -20.33 8.99
CA PRO A 74 -2.28 -19.67 8.01
C PRO A 74 -2.48 -18.16 8.05
N THR A 75 -1.39 -17.42 7.91
CA THR A 75 -1.42 -15.96 7.77
C THR A 75 -1.14 -15.60 6.33
N TYR A 76 -2.05 -14.85 5.73
CA TYR A 76 -1.93 -14.38 4.35
C TYR A 76 -1.46 -12.93 4.35
N ARG A 77 -0.47 -12.64 3.52
CA ARG A 77 0.02 -11.29 3.29
C ARG A 77 -0.13 -10.94 1.82
N ILE A 78 -0.86 -9.87 1.55
CA ILE A 78 -1.01 -9.34 0.19
C ILE A 78 -0.14 -8.11 0.09
N TYR A 79 0.72 -8.06 -0.93
CA TYR A 79 1.65 -6.95 -1.14
C TYR A 79 1.39 -6.29 -2.48
N ILE A 80 1.27 -4.97 -2.45
CA ILE A 80 1.31 -4.11 -3.63
C ILE A 80 2.59 -3.29 -3.50
N VAL A 81 3.58 -3.60 -4.32
CA VAL A 81 4.93 -3.02 -4.22
C VAL A 81 5.35 -2.45 -5.57
N GLY A 82 6.05 -1.34 -5.54
CA GLY A 82 6.60 -0.68 -6.72
C GLY A 82 5.86 0.60 -7.06
N PHE A 83 6.53 1.49 -7.77
CA PHE A 83 6.03 2.86 -8.00
C PHE A 83 4.76 2.90 -8.84
N LYS A 84 4.73 2.17 -9.96
CA LYS A 84 3.55 2.16 -10.86
C LYS A 84 2.36 1.46 -10.22
N ARG A 85 2.59 0.32 -9.58
CA ARG A 85 1.52 -0.45 -8.93
C ARG A 85 0.93 0.33 -7.78
N ALA A 86 1.78 0.89 -6.93
CA ALA A 86 1.34 1.70 -5.80
C ALA A 86 0.60 2.96 -6.28
N GLN A 87 1.11 3.65 -7.29
CA GLN A 87 0.45 4.81 -7.87
C GLN A 87 -0.98 4.47 -8.33
N LYS A 88 -1.12 3.38 -9.08
CA LYS A 88 -2.42 2.94 -9.59
C LYS A 88 -3.38 2.62 -8.45
N PHE A 89 -2.92 1.85 -7.47
CA PHE A 89 -3.75 1.45 -6.34
C PHE A 89 -4.15 2.64 -5.47
N LEU A 90 -3.19 3.50 -5.12
CA LEU A 90 -3.45 4.67 -4.28
C LEU A 90 -4.45 5.63 -4.92
N THR A 91 -4.33 5.84 -6.22
CA THR A 91 -5.27 6.69 -6.95
C THR A 91 -6.71 6.19 -6.82
N LEU A 92 -6.90 4.86 -6.80
CA LEU A 92 -8.21 4.25 -6.63
C LEU A 92 -8.71 4.34 -5.18
N ILE A 93 -7.85 4.08 -4.20
CA ILE A 93 -8.29 3.81 -2.83
C ILE A 93 -8.34 5.05 -1.93
N ILE A 94 -7.54 6.07 -2.21
CA ILE A 94 -7.44 7.26 -1.35
C ILE A 94 -8.79 7.88 -1.01
N PRO A 95 -9.75 8.03 -1.95
CA PRO A 95 -11.05 8.62 -1.61
C PRO A 95 -11.82 7.86 -0.53
N TYR A 96 -11.50 6.60 -0.31
CA TYR A 96 -12.19 5.71 0.63
C TYR A 96 -11.43 5.50 1.93
N LEU A 97 -10.28 6.15 2.10
CA LEU A 97 -9.50 6.09 3.33
C LEU A 97 -9.88 7.23 4.27
N VAL A 98 -9.79 6.96 5.56
CA VAL A 98 -10.00 7.95 6.61
C VAL A 98 -8.72 8.10 7.42
N SER A 99 -8.37 7.11 8.22
CA SER A 99 -7.23 7.21 9.15
C SER A 99 -5.88 7.22 8.44
N LYS A 100 -5.76 6.53 7.31
CA LYS A 100 -4.51 6.43 6.56
C LYS A 100 -4.47 7.33 5.31
N GLN A 101 -5.46 8.20 5.13
CA GLN A 101 -5.56 9.03 3.94
C GLN A 101 -4.36 9.96 3.76
N HIS A 102 -3.91 10.62 4.83
CA HIS A 102 -2.78 11.54 4.74
C HIS A 102 -1.50 10.82 4.31
N ARG A 103 -1.19 9.71 4.96
CA ARG A 103 0.01 8.91 4.61
C ARG A 103 -0.08 8.31 3.20
N ALA A 104 -1.27 7.93 2.78
CA ALA A 104 -1.51 7.47 1.41
C ALA A 104 -1.27 8.58 0.38
N ASN A 105 -1.71 9.80 0.67
CA ASN A 105 -1.43 10.96 -0.18
C ASN A 105 0.06 11.25 -0.26
N LEU A 106 0.79 11.16 0.85
CA LEU A 106 2.25 11.32 0.86
C LEU A 106 2.91 10.24 -0.02
N LEU A 107 2.47 9.00 0.09
CA LEU A 107 3.03 7.92 -0.72
C LEU A 107 2.73 8.12 -2.20
N LEU A 108 1.52 8.54 -2.55
CA LEU A 108 1.17 8.85 -3.94
C LEU A 108 2.03 9.98 -4.49
N GLN A 109 2.21 11.04 -3.72
CA GLN A 109 3.09 12.16 -4.08
C GLN A 109 4.52 11.67 -4.34
N PHE A 110 5.04 10.80 -3.48
CA PHE A 110 6.36 10.21 -3.65
C PHE A 110 6.44 9.38 -4.93
N CYS A 111 5.45 8.52 -5.18
CA CYS A 111 5.40 7.72 -6.42
C CYS A 111 5.41 8.61 -7.67
N ASN A 112 4.58 9.67 -7.68
CA ASN A 112 4.51 10.59 -8.82
C ASN A 112 5.86 11.26 -9.08
N ARG A 113 6.52 11.73 -8.02
CA ARG A 113 7.84 12.37 -8.12
C ARG A 113 8.88 11.40 -8.70
N ARG A 114 8.91 10.16 -8.19
CA ARG A 114 9.91 9.16 -8.62
C ARG A 114 9.68 8.68 -10.05
N LEU A 115 8.44 8.53 -10.46
CA LEU A 115 8.11 8.16 -11.84
C LEU A 115 8.51 9.26 -12.84
N MET A 116 8.39 10.53 -12.45
CA MET A 116 8.83 11.65 -13.28
C MET A 116 10.34 11.82 -13.27
N ALA A 117 11.01 11.47 -12.19
CA ALA A 117 12.44 11.67 -12.04
C ALA A 117 13.28 10.71 -12.91
N ASN A 118 12.72 9.60 -13.35
CA ASN A 118 13.35 8.64 -14.27
C ASN A 118 14.78 8.25 -13.85
N LYS A 119 14.90 7.59 -12.69
CA LYS A 119 16.17 7.07 -12.14
C LYS A 119 17.15 8.13 -11.61
N LYS A 120 16.79 9.41 -11.58
CA LYS A 120 17.63 10.42 -10.94
C LYS A 120 17.78 10.10 -9.43
N PRO A 121 18.90 10.53 -8.81
CA PRO A 121 19.06 10.36 -7.36
C PRO A 121 17.91 11.01 -6.60
N TYR A 122 17.63 10.48 -5.42
CA TYR A 122 16.58 11.00 -4.56
C TYR A 122 16.96 12.39 -4.04
N SER A 123 16.06 13.35 -4.24
CA SER A 123 16.24 14.71 -3.74
C SER A 123 15.95 14.77 -2.23
N ASP A 124 16.32 15.90 -1.62
CA ASP A 124 15.98 16.16 -0.22
C ASP A 124 14.46 16.13 0.01
N ALA A 125 13.69 16.64 -0.97
CA ALA A 125 12.23 16.59 -0.92
C ALA A 125 11.70 15.14 -0.94
N ASP A 126 12.28 14.28 -1.76
CA ASP A 126 11.92 12.85 -1.79
C ASP A 126 12.16 12.20 -0.43
N LYS A 127 13.32 12.43 0.14
CA LYS A 127 13.71 11.89 1.45
C LYS A 127 12.82 12.43 2.57
N PHE A 128 12.46 13.69 2.51
CA PHE A 128 11.56 14.32 3.47
C PHE A 128 10.19 13.62 3.49
N ILE A 129 9.62 13.36 2.31
CA ILE A 129 8.33 12.67 2.19
C ILE A 129 8.42 11.28 2.82
N CYS A 130 9.47 10.53 2.52
CA CYS A 130 9.66 9.19 3.10
C CYS A 130 9.77 9.24 4.63
N ARG A 131 10.49 10.22 5.18
CA ARG A 131 10.61 10.40 6.63
C ARG A 131 9.25 10.71 7.26
N GLN A 132 8.41 11.52 6.61
CA GLN A 132 7.08 11.83 7.11
C GLN A 132 6.20 10.57 7.14
N ILE A 133 6.28 9.72 6.12
CA ILE A 133 5.54 8.45 6.10
C ILE A 133 5.99 7.55 7.26
N TRP A 134 7.29 7.40 7.47
CA TRP A 134 7.82 6.60 8.59
C TRP A 134 7.40 7.16 9.94
N LYS A 135 7.42 8.47 10.08
CA LYS A 135 7.00 9.12 11.34
C LYS A 135 5.53 8.85 11.65
N GLU A 136 4.64 8.94 10.66
CA GLU A 136 3.23 8.60 10.84
C GLU A 136 3.01 7.13 11.20
N ASN A 137 3.89 6.25 10.72
CA ASN A 137 3.86 4.83 11.05
C ASN A 137 4.51 4.51 12.40
N GLY A 138 4.93 5.52 13.16
CA GLY A 138 5.58 5.33 14.46
C GLY A 138 7.02 4.83 14.36
N ARG A 139 7.66 4.90 13.19
CA ARG A 139 9.05 4.49 12.99
C ARG A 139 10.00 5.66 13.18
N GLY A 140 11.22 5.37 13.64
CA GLY A 140 12.28 6.37 13.68
C GLY A 140 12.60 6.89 12.29
N THR A 141 13.13 8.12 12.24
CA THR A 141 13.40 8.81 10.98
C THR A 141 14.86 8.68 10.51
N ASN A 142 15.66 7.87 11.19
CA ASN A 142 17.12 7.74 10.95
C ASN A 142 17.46 6.69 9.90
N HIS A 143 16.47 6.26 9.09
CA HIS A 143 16.67 5.24 8.07
C HIS A 143 17.47 5.74 6.87
N TRP A 144 17.54 7.04 6.71
CA TRP A 144 18.24 7.68 5.63
C TRP A 144 19.26 8.66 6.17
N ILE A 145 20.46 8.31 6.02
CA ILE A 145 21.59 9.11 6.47
C ILE A 145 22.14 9.93 5.31
#